data_f6fbc8ec83bf5695548f3a9e5fb4b262
#
_entry.id   f6fbc8ec83bf5695548f3a9e5fb4b262
#
_cell.length_a   1.000
_cell.length_b   1.000
_cell.length_c   1.000
_cell.angle_alpha   90.00
_cell.angle_beta   90.00
_cell.angle_gamma   90.00
#
_symmetry.space_group_name_H-M   'P 1'
#
loop_
_entity.id
_entity.type
_entity.pdbx_description
1 polymer ?
#
loop_
_entity_poly.entity_id
_entity_poly.type
_entity_poly.pdbx_seq_one_letter_code
_entity_poly.pdbx_strand_id
1 'polypeptide(L)'
;VDTHVHADHITGLGELRDRSKCITVMGEQSGVDVVSMRVSEGDRIDIEGLALDVMYTPGHTDDSYSFLMGDRVFTGDTLLIRGTGRTDFQNGSAAAQYDSIFNKLLKLPDETLVYPAHDYKGDMVSTIAEERDHNPRLQVPSEAAYVEIMENLNLANPKMMDVAVPANLNIGLRQDDLERMGLSLSCGDAVSQL
;
A
#
# COMPACT_ATOMS: atom_id res chain seq x y z
N VAL A 1 -3.54 -9.62 5.03
CA VAL A 1 -2.37 -8.91 4.47
C VAL A 1 -2.77 -7.47 4.24
N ASP A 2 -1.97 -6.50 4.68
CA ASP A 2 -2.08 -5.10 4.28
C ASP A 2 -0.93 -4.73 3.33
N THR A 3 -1.20 -3.85 2.38
CA THR A 3 -0.23 -3.41 1.37
C THR A 3 0.71 -2.33 1.89
N HIS A 4 0.24 -1.48 2.80
CA HIS A 4 0.98 -0.36 3.40
C HIS A 4 0.25 0.16 4.66
N VAL A 5 0.83 1.09 5.37
CA VAL A 5 0.19 1.81 6.49
C VAL A 5 -0.74 2.89 5.93
N HIS A 6 -2.05 2.66 6.00
CA HIS A 6 -3.07 3.57 5.47
C HIS A 6 -3.21 4.86 6.28
N ALA A 7 -3.43 6.00 5.61
CA ALA A 7 -3.63 7.30 6.23
C ALA A 7 -5.09 7.79 6.25
N ASP A 8 -5.97 7.14 5.51
CA ASP A 8 -7.34 7.57 5.23
C ASP A 8 -8.41 6.75 5.95
N HIS A 9 -8.08 5.53 6.37
CA HIS A 9 -8.97 4.65 7.13
C HIS A 9 -8.20 3.78 8.12
N ILE A 10 -8.91 3.18 9.07
CA ILE A 10 -8.35 2.24 10.03
C ILE A 10 -8.48 0.82 9.48
N THR A 11 -7.36 0.09 9.40
CA THR A 11 -7.35 -1.31 8.97
C THR A 11 -8.11 -2.20 9.95
N GLY A 12 -8.78 -3.23 9.41
CA GLY A 12 -9.39 -4.30 10.19
C GLY A 12 -8.44 -5.46 10.55
N LEU A 13 -7.15 -5.33 10.27
CA LEU A 13 -6.20 -6.45 10.36
C LEU A 13 -6.11 -7.03 11.78
N GLY A 14 -6.04 -6.17 12.80
CA GLY A 14 -6.01 -6.59 14.21
C GLY A 14 -7.31 -7.24 14.67
N GLU A 15 -8.46 -6.68 14.27
CA GLU A 15 -9.77 -7.27 14.60
C GLU A 15 -9.96 -8.64 13.95
N LEU A 16 -9.55 -8.81 12.68
CA LEU A 16 -9.57 -10.10 12.00
C LEU A 16 -8.68 -11.12 12.70
N ARG A 17 -7.45 -10.74 13.10
CA ARG A 17 -6.55 -11.60 13.87
C ARG A 17 -7.21 -12.06 15.17
N ASP A 18 -7.78 -11.14 15.93
CA ASP A 18 -8.33 -11.42 17.25
C ASP A 18 -9.58 -12.34 17.17
N ARG A 19 -10.39 -12.18 16.13
CA ARG A 19 -11.59 -12.99 15.89
C ARG A 19 -11.28 -14.36 15.30
N SER A 20 -10.39 -14.45 14.31
CA SER A 20 -10.16 -15.66 13.52
C SER A 20 -8.85 -16.38 13.86
N LYS A 21 -7.96 -15.72 14.64
CA LYS A 21 -6.59 -16.19 14.90
C LYS A 21 -5.75 -16.34 13.64
N CYS A 22 -6.08 -15.59 12.59
CA CYS A 22 -5.31 -15.59 11.36
C CYS A 22 -3.94 -14.96 11.54
N ILE A 23 -3.00 -15.33 10.67
CA ILE A 23 -1.70 -14.70 10.55
C ILE A 23 -1.88 -13.33 9.89
N THR A 24 -1.33 -12.28 10.50
CA THR A 24 -1.30 -10.92 9.94
C THR A 24 0.04 -10.69 9.25
N VAL A 25 0.03 -10.06 8.08
CA VAL A 25 1.22 -9.88 7.24
C VAL A 25 1.31 -8.44 6.76
N MET A 26 2.49 -7.85 6.85
CA MET A 26 2.86 -6.57 6.24
C MET A 26 4.30 -6.62 5.72
N GLY A 27 4.65 -5.67 4.86
CA GLY A 27 6.02 -5.48 4.41
C GLY A 27 6.98 -5.08 5.55
N GLU A 28 8.23 -5.46 5.45
CA GLU A 28 9.24 -5.18 6.49
C GLU A 28 9.49 -3.68 6.68
N GLN A 29 9.27 -2.85 5.63
CA GLN A 29 9.43 -1.40 5.69
C GLN A 29 8.31 -0.69 6.46
N SER A 30 7.20 -1.35 6.76
CA SER A 30 6.05 -0.72 7.44
C SER A 30 6.36 -0.24 8.86
N GLY A 31 7.42 -0.75 9.48
CA GLY A 31 7.73 -0.46 10.89
C GLY A 31 6.71 -1.02 11.90
N VAL A 32 5.73 -1.80 11.43
CA VAL A 32 4.67 -2.38 12.27
C VAL A 32 5.19 -3.64 12.97
N ASP A 33 5.42 -3.53 14.27
CA ASP A 33 6.02 -4.63 15.07
C ASP A 33 5.03 -5.71 15.50
N VAL A 34 3.74 -5.39 15.51
CA VAL A 34 2.69 -6.27 16.07
C VAL A 34 2.08 -7.24 15.05
N VAL A 35 2.58 -7.31 13.83
CA VAL A 35 2.16 -8.29 12.82
C VAL A 35 2.79 -9.66 13.09
N SER A 36 2.10 -10.71 12.66
CA SER A 36 2.58 -12.08 12.85
C SER A 36 3.77 -12.43 11.95
N MET A 37 3.82 -11.83 10.76
CA MET A 37 4.85 -12.09 9.76
C MET A 37 5.16 -10.81 8.98
N ARG A 38 6.43 -10.56 8.71
CA ARG A 38 6.91 -9.54 7.79
C ARG A 38 7.42 -10.20 6.52
N VAL A 39 7.23 -9.52 5.40
CA VAL A 39 7.63 -10.00 4.08
C VAL A 39 8.50 -8.98 3.37
N SER A 40 9.38 -9.47 2.51
CA SER A 40 10.32 -8.68 1.72
C SER A 40 10.10 -8.92 0.23
N GLU A 41 10.74 -8.11 -0.60
CA GLU A 41 10.77 -8.31 -2.06
C GLU A 41 11.17 -9.74 -2.41
N GLY A 42 10.38 -10.39 -3.26
CA GLY A 42 10.64 -11.74 -3.76
C GLY A 42 10.21 -12.87 -2.84
N ASP A 43 9.70 -12.56 -1.66
CA ASP A 43 9.09 -13.57 -0.79
C ASP A 43 7.82 -14.15 -1.44
N ARG A 44 7.42 -15.31 -0.93
CA ARG A 44 6.19 -15.99 -1.34
C ARG A 44 5.39 -16.41 -0.12
N ILE A 45 4.12 -16.06 -0.10
CA ILE A 45 3.17 -16.45 0.94
C ILE A 45 2.30 -17.58 0.38
N ASP A 46 2.41 -18.77 0.93
CA ASP A 46 1.56 -19.91 0.55
C ASP A 46 0.36 -20.04 1.50
N ILE A 47 -0.85 -20.05 0.92
CA ILE A 47 -2.11 -20.16 1.64
C ILE A 47 -2.92 -21.30 1.02
N GLU A 48 -2.81 -22.52 1.58
CA GLU A 48 -3.62 -23.70 1.18
C GLU A 48 -3.75 -23.91 -0.35
N GLY A 49 -2.64 -23.75 -1.07
CA GLY A 49 -2.58 -23.93 -2.53
C GLY A 49 -2.74 -22.66 -3.34
N LEU A 50 -2.99 -21.53 -2.71
CA LEU A 50 -2.83 -20.20 -3.29
C LEU A 50 -1.45 -19.65 -2.92
N ALA A 51 -0.81 -18.94 -3.85
CA ALA A 51 0.46 -18.29 -3.59
C ALA A 51 0.36 -16.80 -3.91
N LEU A 52 0.90 -15.98 -3.02
CA LEU A 52 1.10 -14.55 -3.22
C LEU A 52 2.59 -14.31 -3.36
N ASP A 53 3.04 -13.91 -4.54
CA ASP A 53 4.41 -13.46 -4.77
C ASP A 53 4.50 -11.98 -4.35
N VAL A 54 5.47 -11.66 -3.51
CA VAL A 54 5.60 -10.37 -2.85
C VAL A 54 6.46 -9.43 -3.69
N MET A 55 5.94 -8.25 -3.99
CA MET A 55 6.62 -7.21 -4.76
C MET A 55 6.71 -5.93 -3.92
N TYR A 56 7.91 -5.47 -3.59
CA TYR A 56 8.09 -4.16 -2.97
C TYR A 56 7.90 -3.07 -4.03
N THR A 57 6.86 -2.27 -3.87
CA THR A 57 6.44 -1.25 -4.84
C THR A 57 6.27 0.12 -4.18
N PRO A 58 7.38 0.70 -3.63
CA PRO A 58 7.34 1.97 -2.93
C PRO A 58 6.97 3.12 -3.86
N GLY A 59 6.50 4.21 -3.25
CA GLY A 59 6.25 5.45 -3.95
C GLY A 59 5.01 6.20 -3.46
N HIS A 60 3.86 5.55 -3.31
CA HIS A 60 2.74 6.10 -2.56
C HIS A 60 3.14 6.33 -1.10
N THR A 61 3.66 5.29 -0.48
CA THR A 61 4.41 5.33 0.77
C THR A 61 5.72 4.57 0.60
N ASP A 62 6.68 4.74 1.52
CA ASP A 62 7.93 3.99 1.50
C ASP A 62 7.76 2.51 1.89
N ASP A 63 6.64 2.15 2.52
CA ASP A 63 6.30 0.80 2.94
C ASP A 63 5.31 0.08 1.99
N SER A 64 5.05 0.64 0.80
CA SER A 64 4.08 0.08 -0.15
C SER A 64 4.54 -1.23 -0.78
N TYR A 65 3.63 -2.21 -0.79
CA TYR A 65 3.81 -3.52 -1.42
C TYR A 65 2.64 -3.87 -2.34
N SER A 66 2.94 -4.66 -3.37
CA SER A 66 1.95 -5.31 -4.24
C SER A 66 2.08 -6.83 -4.10
N PHE A 67 0.99 -7.55 -4.32
CA PHE A 67 0.94 -9.01 -4.20
C PHE A 67 0.41 -9.62 -5.47
N LEU A 68 1.23 -10.42 -6.17
CA LEU A 68 0.83 -11.14 -7.38
C LEU A 68 0.29 -12.52 -7.01
N MET A 69 -0.91 -12.84 -7.48
CA MET A 69 -1.56 -14.13 -7.25
C MET A 69 -2.06 -14.70 -8.59
N GLY A 70 -1.26 -15.56 -9.21
CA GLY A 70 -1.62 -16.20 -10.47
C GLY A 70 -1.83 -15.17 -11.58
N ASP A 71 -3.08 -14.93 -11.97
CA ASP A 71 -3.48 -14.04 -13.06
C ASP A 71 -3.82 -12.60 -12.62
N ARG A 72 -3.58 -12.25 -11.35
CA ARG A 72 -3.98 -10.96 -10.78
C ARG A 72 -2.96 -10.39 -9.82
N VAL A 73 -2.92 -9.06 -9.73
CA VAL A 73 -2.07 -8.31 -8.80
C VAL A 73 -2.90 -7.36 -7.94
N PHE A 74 -2.65 -7.38 -6.65
CA PHE A 74 -3.20 -6.45 -5.67
C PHE A 74 -2.17 -5.33 -5.48
N THR A 75 -2.46 -4.14 -5.98
CA THR A 75 -1.47 -3.05 -6.14
C THR A 75 -1.47 -2.04 -5.00
N GLY A 76 -2.35 -2.21 -4.00
CA GLY A 76 -2.53 -1.17 -2.99
C GLY A 76 -2.84 0.18 -3.65
N ASP A 77 -2.15 1.22 -3.20
CA ASP A 77 -2.25 2.55 -3.78
C ASP A 77 -1.07 2.92 -4.69
N THR A 78 -0.23 1.95 -5.05
CA THR A 78 0.84 2.20 -6.03
C THR A 78 0.25 2.45 -7.42
N LEU A 79 -0.62 1.56 -7.89
CA LEU A 79 -1.33 1.68 -9.17
C LEU A 79 -2.84 1.57 -8.93
N LEU A 80 -3.59 2.60 -9.32
CA LEU A 80 -5.05 2.64 -9.29
C LEU A 80 -5.61 2.53 -10.72
N ILE A 81 -6.90 2.25 -10.84
CA ILE A 81 -7.56 2.24 -12.15
C ILE A 81 -7.62 3.68 -12.68
N ARG A 82 -6.99 3.94 -13.81
CA ARG A 82 -6.86 5.27 -14.45
C ARG A 82 -6.24 6.32 -13.52
N GLY A 83 -5.34 5.89 -12.63
CA GLY A 83 -4.67 6.76 -11.69
C GLY A 83 -3.53 6.06 -10.96
N THR A 84 -2.95 6.75 -9.99
CA THR A 84 -1.95 6.24 -9.04
C THR A 84 -2.21 6.86 -7.68
N GLY A 85 -1.72 6.28 -6.60
CA GLY A 85 -1.70 6.94 -5.31
C GLY A 85 -0.87 8.22 -5.36
N ARG A 86 -1.14 9.14 -4.45
CA ARG A 86 -0.32 10.34 -4.21
C ARG A 86 1.03 9.95 -3.62
N THR A 87 2.01 10.85 -3.69
CA THR A 87 3.39 10.58 -3.26
C THR A 87 3.96 11.63 -2.30
N ASP A 88 3.11 12.48 -1.76
CA ASP A 88 3.49 13.65 -0.97
C ASP A 88 3.33 13.47 0.55
N PHE A 89 3.07 12.23 1.01
CA PHE A 89 2.97 11.83 2.42
C PHE A 89 3.75 10.55 2.72
N GLN A 90 3.96 10.26 4.02
CA GLN A 90 4.52 9.00 4.53
C GLN A 90 5.77 8.56 3.76
N ASN A 91 6.73 9.47 3.60
CA ASN A 91 7.98 9.26 2.85
C ASN A 91 7.74 8.83 1.39
N GLY A 92 6.62 9.22 0.80
CA GLY A 92 6.32 8.94 -0.59
C GLY A 92 7.33 9.55 -1.55
N SER A 93 7.47 8.96 -2.73
CA SER A 93 8.40 9.39 -3.76
C SER A 93 7.84 9.12 -5.15
N ALA A 94 7.64 10.17 -5.93
CA ALA A 94 7.16 10.04 -7.30
C ALA A 94 8.14 9.25 -8.19
N ALA A 95 9.45 9.43 -7.99
CA ALA A 95 10.48 8.68 -8.72
C ALA A 95 10.45 7.19 -8.35
N ALA A 96 10.34 6.85 -7.06
CA ALA A 96 10.20 5.45 -6.64
C ALA A 96 8.90 4.83 -7.16
N GLN A 97 7.80 5.59 -7.19
CA GLN A 97 6.53 5.10 -7.73
C GLN A 97 6.63 4.85 -9.25
N TYR A 98 7.31 5.74 -9.98
CA TYR A 98 7.59 5.51 -11.39
C TYR A 98 8.34 4.19 -11.60
N ASP A 99 9.43 3.97 -10.88
CA ASP A 99 10.19 2.72 -10.95
C ASP A 99 9.31 1.50 -10.63
N SER A 100 8.55 1.55 -9.55
CA SER A 100 7.62 0.50 -9.13
C SER A 100 6.59 0.17 -10.21
N ILE A 101 6.03 1.18 -10.88
CA ILE A 101 5.02 0.98 -11.93
C ILE A 101 5.68 0.53 -13.22
N PHE A 102 6.63 1.29 -13.77
CA PHE A 102 7.16 1.07 -15.11
C PHE A 102 8.14 -0.09 -15.21
N ASN A 103 8.91 -0.37 -14.15
CA ASN A 103 9.93 -1.40 -14.14
C ASN A 103 9.52 -2.70 -13.43
N LYS A 104 8.39 -2.69 -12.69
CA LYS A 104 7.86 -3.89 -12.04
C LYS A 104 6.44 -4.21 -12.51
N LEU A 105 5.43 -3.41 -12.16
CA LEU A 105 4.03 -3.73 -12.43
C LEU A 105 3.71 -3.83 -13.93
N LEU A 106 4.15 -2.87 -14.76
CA LEU A 106 3.93 -2.91 -16.20
C LEU A 106 4.79 -3.95 -16.94
N LYS A 107 5.62 -4.73 -16.24
CA LYS A 107 6.35 -5.90 -16.80
C LYS A 107 5.56 -7.20 -16.62
N LEU A 108 4.49 -7.18 -15.85
CA LEU A 108 3.58 -8.32 -15.75
C LEU A 108 2.86 -8.54 -17.09
N PRO A 109 2.35 -9.75 -17.36
CA PRO A 109 1.58 -10.04 -18.57
C PRO A 109 0.41 -9.07 -18.78
N ASP A 110 0.12 -8.73 -20.00
CA ASP A 110 -0.88 -7.74 -20.39
C ASP A 110 -2.28 -8.03 -19.84
N GLU A 111 -2.64 -9.29 -19.75
CA GLU A 111 -3.91 -9.80 -19.23
C GLU A 111 -3.99 -9.86 -17.70
N THR A 112 -2.90 -9.59 -16.99
CA THR A 112 -2.91 -9.61 -15.53
C THR A 112 -3.93 -8.60 -15.00
N LEU A 113 -4.86 -9.09 -14.20
CA LEU A 113 -5.91 -8.27 -13.57
C LEU A 113 -5.31 -7.40 -12.47
N VAL A 114 -5.69 -6.11 -12.47
CA VAL A 114 -5.24 -5.13 -11.48
C VAL A 114 -6.37 -4.88 -10.48
N TYR A 115 -6.10 -5.16 -9.20
CA TYR A 115 -6.99 -4.89 -8.07
C TYR A 115 -6.34 -3.86 -7.15
N PRO A 116 -6.70 -2.57 -7.24
CA PRO A 116 -6.20 -1.53 -6.34
C PRO A 116 -6.89 -1.56 -4.98
N ALA A 117 -6.32 -0.85 -3.99
CA ALA A 117 -6.96 -0.66 -2.70
C ALA A 117 -8.11 0.35 -2.75
N HIS A 118 -8.03 1.33 -3.65
CA HIS A 118 -9.03 2.38 -3.81
C HIS A 118 -9.53 2.48 -5.24
N ASP A 119 -10.82 2.80 -5.37
CA ASP A 119 -11.43 3.32 -6.58
C ASP A 119 -12.38 4.48 -6.25
N TYR A 120 -12.38 5.51 -7.10
CA TYR A 120 -13.16 6.73 -6.90
C TYR A 120 -14.23 6.94 -8.00
N LYS A 121 -14.37 5.98 -8.92
CA LYS A 121 -15.22 6.10 -10.11
C LYS A 121 -16.24 4.97 -10.26
N GLY A 122 -16.14 3.92 -9.47
CA GLY A 122 -16.98 2.73 -9.54
C GLY A 122 -16.38 1.60 -10.37
N ASP A 123 -15.10 1.69 -10.71
CA ASP A 123 -14.36 0.63 -11.40
C ASP A 123 -13.87 -0.40 -10.38
N MET A 124 -14.03 -1.69 -10.66
CA MET A 124 -13.67 -2.75 -9.73
C MET A 124 -12.37 -3.45 -10.08
N VAL A 125 -12.03 -3.51 -11.36
CA VAL A 125 -10.87 -4.23 -11.89
C VAL A 125 -10.43 -3.63 -13.21
N SER A 126 -9.14 -3.67 -13.48
CA SER A 126 -8.52 -3.31 -14.75
C SER A 126 -7.53 -4.40 -15.18
N THR A 127 -6.73 -4.16 -16.20
CA THR A 127 -5.61 -5.02 -16.60
C THR A 127 -4.34 -4.20 -16.75
N ILE A 128 -3.19 -4.87 -16.75
CA ILE A 128 -1.91 -4.21 -17.00
C ILE A 128 -1.91 -3.50 -18.35
N ALA A 129 -2.44 -4.12 -19.39
CA ALA A 129 -2.57 -3.50 -20.72
C ALA A 129 -3.43 -2.22 -20.66
N GLU A 130 -4.61 -2.31 -20.05
CA GLU A 130 -5.53 -1.18 -19.89
C GLU A 130 -4.87 0.01 -19.15
N GLU A 131 -4.15 -0.27 -18.07
CA GLU A 131 -3.48 0.80 -17.34
C GLU A 131 -2.29 1.36 -18.10
N ARG A 132 -1.47 0.52 -18.75
CA ARG A 132 -0.38 0.98 -19.59
C ARG A 132 -0.86 1.90 -20.70
N ASP A 133 -1.95 1.53 -21.40
CA ASP A 133 -2.38 2.20 -22.63
C ASP A 133 -3.32 3.39 -22.36
N HIS A 134 -4.04 3.40 -21.23
CA HIS A 134 -5.12 4.35 -20.99
C HIS A 134 -5.07 5.08 -19.63
N ASN A 135 -4.15 4.74 -18.73
CA ASN A 135 -4.01 5.49 -17.49
C ASN A 135 -3.36 6.86 -17.78
N PRO A 136 -4.07 7.98 -17.53
CA PRO A 136 -3.57 9.31 -17.93
C PRO A 136 -2.28 9.71 -17.20
N ARG A 137 -1.99 9.14 -16.02
CA ARG A 137 -0.74 9.40 -15.30
C ARG A 137 0.45 8.63 -15.87
N LEU A 138 0.19 7.58 -16.64
CA LEU A 138 1.24 6.75 -17.24
C LEU A 138 1.54 7.15 -18.71
N GLN A 139 0.77 8.07 -19.30
CA GLN A 139 1.02 8.60 -20.64
C GLN A 139 2.11 9.70 -20.61
N VAL A 140 3.30 9.34 -20.15
CA VAL A 140 4.42 10.26 -19.97
C VAL A 140 5.65 9.78 -20.73
N PRO A 141 6.46 10.71 -21.28
CA PRO A 141 7.65 10.34 -22.06
C PRO A 141 8.85 9.96 -21.17
N SER A 142 8.82 10.26 -19.87
CA SER A 142 9.96 10.05 -18.98
C SER A 142 9.55 10.08 -17.51
N GLU A 143 10.43 9.58 -16.63
CA GLU A 143 10.33 9.71 -15.19
C GLU A 143 10.17 11.17 -14.75
N ALA A 144 10.98 12.08 -15.30
CA ALA A 144 10.91 13.50 -14.94
C ALA A 144 9.52 14.11 -15.23
N ALA A 145 8.88 13.74 -16.34
CA ALA A 145 7.53 14.17 -16.65
C ALA A 145 6.48 13.57 -15.69
N TYR A 146 6.69 12.33 -15.26
CA TYR A 146 5.84 11.71 -14.24
C TYR A 146 5.96 12.42 -12.89
N VAL A 147 7.19 12.69 -12.44
CA VAL A 147 7.46 13.40 -11.20
C VAL A 147 6.80 14.79 -11.21
N GLU A 148 6.92 15.54 -12.31
CA GLU A 148 6.29 16.85 -12.47
C GLU A 148 4.76 16.77 -12.32
N ILE A 149 4.11 15.76 -12.88
CA ILE A 149 2.66 15.54 -12.70
C ILE A 149 2.34 15.29 -11.23
N MET A 150 3.09 14.40 -10.57
CA MET A 150 2.81 13.99 -9.21
C MET A 150 3.02 15.11 -8.19
N GLU A 151 4.04 15.94 -8.36
CA GLU A 151 4.31 17.11 -7.51
C GLU A 151 3.25 18.21 -7.65
N ASN A 152 2.51 18.25 -8.75
CA ASN A 152 1.50 19.25 -9.04
C ASN A 152 0.05 18.79 -8.81
N LEU A 153 -0.18 17.64 -8.18
CA LEU A 153 -1.54 17.11 -7.95
C LEU A 153 -2.42 17.99 -7.05
N ASN A 154 -1.82 18.73 -6.12
CA ASN A 154 -2.52 19.65 -5.19
C ASN A 154 -3.77 19.05 -4.52
N LEU A 155 -3.66 17.84 -4.03
CA LEU A 155 -4.76 17.11 -3.39
C LEU A 155 -4.96 17.56 -1.93
N ALA A 156 -6.21 17.61 -1.49
CA ALA A 156 -6.52 17.85 -0.06
C ALA A 156 -5.92 16.74 0.82
N ASN A 157 -5.57 17.10 2.06
CA ASN A 157 -5.01 16.14 3.01
C ASN A 157 -6.05 15.08 3.41
N PRO A 158 -5.63 13.83 3.65
CA PRO A 158 -6.50 12.81 4.23
C PRO A 158 -7.05 13.28 5.59
N LYS A 159 -8.37 13.28 5.75
CA LYS A 159 -9.03 13.83 6.95
C LYS A 159 -8.72 13.05 8.23
N MET A 160 -8.35 11.80 8.12
CA MET A 160 -8.16 10.88 9.24
C MET A 160 -6.69 10.58 9.54
N MET A 161 -5.74 11.20 8.87
CA MET A 161 -4.33 10.85 8.93
C MET A 161 -3.79 10.81 10.37
N ASP A 162 -4.10 11.83 11.18
CA ASP A 162 -3.64 11.94 12.58
C ASP A 162 -4.20 10.83 13.50
N VAL A 163 -5.23 10.13 13.07
CA VAL A 163 -5.87 9.02 13.80
C VAL A 163 -5.52 7.68 13.16
N ALA A 164 -5.60 7.61 11.83
CA ALA A 164 -5.44 6.37 11.10
C ALA A 164 -3.99 5.85 11.14
N VAL A 165 -3.00 6.70 10.89
CA VAL A 165 -1.59 6.27 10.88
C VAL A 165 -1.16 5.67 12.22
N PRO A 166 -1.34 6.34 13.39
CA PRO A 166 -1.00 5.73 14.67
C PRO A 166 -1.76 4.44 14.98
N ALA A 167 -3.06 4.37 14.62
CA ALA A 167 -3.85 3.16 14.80
C ALA A 167 -3.33 2.01 13.91
N ASN A 168 -2.98 2.30 12.65
CA ASN A 168 -2.52 1.31 11.69
C ASN A 168 -1.11 0.79 11.98
N LEU A 169 -0.25 1.60 12.58
CA LEU A 169 1.02 1.13 13.15
C LEU A 169 0.82 0.08 14.25
N ASN A 170 -0.40 0.00 14.80
CA ASN A 170 -0.85 -1.02 15.74
C ASN A 170 -1.94 -1.93 15.12
N ILE A 171 -1.91 -2.13 13.80
CA ILE A 171 -2.85 -2.97 13.03
C ILE A 171 -4.33 -2.62 13.22
N GLY A 172 -4.64 -1.33 13.36
CA GLY A 172 -6.00 -0.82 13.53
C GLY A 172 -6.53 -0.85 14.96
N LEU A 173 -5.70 -1.20 15.96
CA LEU A 173 -6.09 -1.11 17.37
C LEU A 173 -6.03 0.34 17.84
N ARG A 174 -7.06 0.81 18.52
CA ARG A 174 -7.10 2.14 19.13
C ARG A 174 -6.36 2.13 20.46
N GLN A 175 -5.93 3.31 20.93
CA GLN A 175 -5.28 3.45 22.22
C GLN A 175 -6.13 2.88 23.37
N ASP A 176 -7.44 3.14 23.36
CA ASP A 176 -8.38 2.61 24.35
C ASP A 176 -8.43 1.07 24.35
N ASP A 177 -8.28 0.45 23.20
CA ASP A 177 -8.26 -1.01 23.06
C ASP A 177 -6.94 -1.59 23.58
N LEU A 178 -5.82 -0.91 23.30
CA LEU A 178 -4.50 -1.28 23.83
C LEU A 178 -4.43 -1.18 25.34
N GLU A 179 -4.99 -0.11 25.92
CA GLU A 179 -5.06 0.07 27.39
C GLU A 179 -5.91 -1.02 28.04
N ARG A 180 -7.04 -1.40 27.44
CA ARG A 180 -7.87 -2.54 27.93
C ARG A 180 -7.14 -3.87 27.86
N MET A 181 -6.20 -4.02 26.91
CA MET A 181 -5.35 -5.21 26.78
C MET A 181 -4.11 -5.17 27.67
N GLY A 182 -3.91 -4.08 28.44
CA GLY A 182 -2.73 -3.87 29.28
C GLY A 182 -1.46 -3.56 28.48
N LEU A 183 -1.62 -3.11 27.22
CA LEU A 183 -0.55 -2.68 26.34
C LEU A 183 -0.51 -1.15 26.33
N SER A 184 0.66 -0.55 26.55
CA SER A 184 0.86 0.89 26.35
C SER A 184 1.48 1.15 24.99
N LEU A 185 0.96 2.14 24.26
CA LEU A 185 1.74 2.76 23.19
C LEU A 185 2.93 3.43 23.85
N SER A 186 4.12 2.87 23.71
CA SER A 186 5.32 3.63 24.00
C SER A 186 5.39 4.76 22.99
N CYS A 187 5.02 5.96 23.43
CA CYS A 187 5.29 7.20 22.70
C CYS A 187 6.81 7.44 22.80
N GLY A 188 7.58 6.63 22.08
CA GLY A 188 9.02 6.70 21.94
C GLY A 188 9.36 7.37 20.61
N ASP A 189 9.70 8.66 20.67
CA ASP A 189 10.65 9.35 19.79
C ASP A 189 10.39 9.45 18.27
N ALA A 190 9.16 9.32 17.79
CA ALA A 190 8.85 9.53 16.37
C ALA A 190 8.56 11.00 15.98
N VAL A 191 8.70 11.97 16.90
CA VAL A 191 8.35 13.40 16.66
C VAL A 191 9.57 14.30 16.47
N SER A 192 10.79 13.78 16.46
CA SER A 192 11.99 14.63 16.38
C SER A 192 12.73 14.63 15.04
N GLN A 193 12.17 14.05 13.97
CA GLN A 193 12.74 14.12 12.62
C GLN A 193 11.64 14.27 11.55
N LEU A 194 10.88 15.34 11.65
CA LEU A 194 10.11 15.90 10.54
C LEU A 194 10.60 17.32 10.25
#